data_5bccab9a420852513f492b498ec74a53
#
_entry.id   5bccab9a420852513f492b498ec74a53
#
_cell.length_a   1.000
_cell.length_b   1.000
_cell.length_c   1.000
_cell.angle_alpha   90.00
_cell.angle_beta   90.00
_cell.angle_gamma   90.00
#
_symmetry.space_group_name_H-M   'P 1'
#
loop_
_entity.id
_entity.type
_entity.pdbx_description
1 polymer ?
#
loop_
_entity_poly.entity_id
_entity_poly.type
_entity_poly.pdbx_seq_one_letter_code
_entity_poly.pdbx_strand_id
1 'polypeptide(L)'
;MSSDESSKVIDLHAHIVFQETMNRAGSFGPEVCADNDGIVFFRFGGYQMKPMDYSKTIFMDVAMRLEEMHRHGIDLQLLSPNPLTFFHHIPAQDAINFCAAQNDAMANIVLKHSDKFLGAAALPIQDIDASIKEAERAVKHLGLSAIYIGTNFPFDIDDPCLDPLYSAIAELNVPLFMHPASSGGPGGPDDSRLARFDMTLILGYAYEETVAVAQLVLGGVIDRHPNL
;
A
#
# COMPACT_ATOMS: atom_id res chain seq x y z
N MET A 1 -0.43 -28.95 -33.27
CA MET A 1 -0.69 -27.52 -33.09
C MET A 1 -0.34 -27.22 -31.64
N SER A 2 0.87 -26.71 -31.36
CA SER A 2 1.25 -26.24 -30.06
C SER A 2 0.50 -24.93 -29.81
N SER A 3 -0.40 -24.91 -28.84
CA SER A 3 -0.89 -23.65 -28.29
C SER A 3 0.32 -22.91 -27.75
N ASP A 4 0.68 -21.85 -28.43
CA ASP A 4 1.64 -20.88 -27.93
C ASP A 4 0.96 -20.21 -26.71
N GLU A 5 1.09 -20.81 -25.52
CA GLU A 5 0.75 -20.15 -24.26
C GLU A 5 1.78 -19.06 -24.07
N SER A 6 1.52 -17.90 -24.67
CA SER A 6 2.30 -16.70 -24.36
C SER A 6 2.26 -16.48 -22.84
N SER A 7 3.42 -16.52 -22.21
CA SER A 7 3.54 -16.26 -20.77
C SER A 7 2.98 -14.87 -20.46
N LYS A 8 2.05 -14.79 -19.50
CA LYS A 8 1.48 -13.50 -19.06
C LYS A 8 2.55 -12.66 -18.35
N VAL A 9 2.57 -11.38 -18.65
CA VAL A 9 3.37 -10.40 -17.93
C VAL A 9 2.54 -9.85 -16.79
N ILE A 10 2.98 -10.08 -15.56
CA ILE A 10 2.30 -9.66 -14.34
C ILE A 10 3.16 -8.62 -13.61
N ASP A 11 2.62 -7.43 -13.40
CA ASP A 11 3.23 -6.37 -12.61
C ASP A 11 2.70 -6.44 -11.17
N LEU A 12 3.58 -6.69 -10.22
CA LEU A 12 3.24 -6.82 -8.78
C LEU A 12 3.47 -5.55 -7.97
N HIS A 13 3.90 -4.44 -8.61
CA HIS A 13 4.21 -3.19 -7.94
C HIS A 13 3.50 -1.99 -8.61
N ALA A 14 2.20 -1.88 -8.40
CA ALA A 14 1.36 -0.88 -9.05
C ALA A 14 0.49 -0.12 -8.03
N HIS A 15 1.00 1.03 -7.56
CA HIS A 15 0.27 1.84 -6.58
C HIS A 15 -0.93 2.57 -7.16
N ILE A 16 -1.99 2.69 -6.35
CA ILE A 16 -3.21 3.42 -6.69
C ILE A 16 -3.68 4.31 -5.53
N VAL A 17 -4.31 5.41 -5.88
CA VAL A 17 -5.01 6.33 -4.96
C VAL A 17 -6.44 6.48 -5.46
N PHE A 18 -7.42 6.43 -4.57
CA PHE A 18 -8.82 6.45 -4.93
C PHE A 18 -9.45 7.81 -4.65
N GLN A 19 -10.28 8.29 -5.55
CA GLN A 19 -11.06 9.51 -5.35
C GLN A 19 -11.98 9.37 -4.12
N GLU A 20 -12.51 8.18 -3.89
CA GLU A 20 -13.41 7.85 -2.79
C GLU A 20 -12.75 7.95 -1.42
N THR A 21 -11.41 7.93 -1.34
CA THR A 21 -10.67 8.03 -0.09
C THR A 21 -10.21 9.45 0.24
N MET A 22 -10.44 10.41 -0.65
CA MET A 22 -10.07 11.80 -0.38
C MET A 22 -10.75 12.31 0.90
N ASN A 23 -9.94 12.91 1.79
CA ASN A 23 -10.35 13.44 3.10
C ASN A 23 -10.94 12.40 4.09
N ARG A 24 -10.76 11.09 3.84
CA ARG A 24 -11.30 10.03 4.70
C ARG A 24 -10.45 9.76 5.95
N ALA A 25 -9.21 10.22 6.00
CA ALA A 25 -8.35 10.15 7.20
C ALA A 25 -8.37 11.49 7.99
N GLY A 26 -9.49 12.17 8.01
CA GLY A 26 -9.67 13.43 8.76
C GLY A 26 -8.65 14.51 8.33
N SER A 27 -7.98 15.13 9.30
CA SER A 27 -6.96 16.15 9.04
C SER A 27 -5.71 15.62 8.31
N PHE A 28 -5.55 14.31 8.22
CA PHE A 28 -4.41 13.68 7.52
C PHE A 28 -4.62 13.54 6.01
N GLY A 29 -5.83 13.77 5.52
CA GLY A 29 -6.15 13.70 4.08
C GLY A 29 -6.54 12.29 3.64
N PRO A 30 -6.01 11.72 2.55
CA PRO A 30 -5.25 12.44 1.51
C PRO A 30 -6.13 13.44 0.76
N GLU A 31 -5.54 14.43 0.11
CA GLU A 31 -6.30 15.38 -0.71
C GLU A 31 -5.50 15.93 -1.89
N VAL A 32 -6.20 16.27 -2.97
CA VAL A 32 -5.66 17.06 -4.09
C VAL A 32 -6.08 18.50 -3.85
N CYS A 33 -5.10 19.38 -3.68
CA CYS A 33 -5.27 20.81 -3.37
C CYS A 33 -4.66 21.69 -4.45
N ALA A 34 -5.01 22.99 -4.41
CA ALA A 34 -4.30 24.01 -5.14
C ALA A 34 -3.85 25.12 -4.20
N ASP A 35 -2.65 25.66 -4.41
CA ASP A 35 -2.20 26.84 -3.68
C ASP A 35 -2.74 28.15 -4.27
N ASN A 36 -2.33 29.29 -3.69
CA ASN A 36 -2.81 30.61 -4.11
C ASN A 36 -2.40 30.98 -5.54
N ASP A 37 -1.37 30.34 -6.09
CA ASP A 37 -0.90 30.53 -7.46
C ASP A 37 -1.55 29.54 -8.43
N GLY A 38 -2.48 28.70 -7.95
CA GLY A 38 -3.16 27.68 -8.73
C GLY A 38 -2.32 26.43 -9.00
N ILE A 39 -1.18 26.27 -8.32
CA ILE A 39 -0.35 25.08 -8.44
C ILE A 39 -1.01 23.93 -7.69
N VAL A 40 -1.36 22.89 -8.44
CA VAL A 40 -1.98 21.68 -7.86
C VAL A 40 -0.93 20.82 -7.18
N PHE A 41 -1.30 20.26 -6.04
CA PHE A 41 -0.45 19.37 -5.26
C PHE A 41 -1.27 18.27 -4.55
N PHE A 42 -0.61 17.18 -4.24
CA PHE A 42 -1.15 16.11 -3.41
C PHE A 42 -0.67 16.29 -1.97
N ARG A 43 -1.60 16.27 -1.00
CA ARG A 43 -1.31 16.43 0.43
C ARG A 43 -1.71 15.17 1.21
N PHE A 44 -0.84 14.76 2.12
CA PHE A 44 -1.14 13.76 3.15
C PHE A 44 -0.43 14.16 4.45
N GLY A 45 -1.16 14.16 5.54
CA GLY A 45 -0.64 14.70 6.81
C GLY A 45 -0.11 16.13 6.64
N GLY A 46 1.07 16.36 7.16
CA GLY A 46 1.79 17.62 7.01
C GLY A 46 2.62 17.77 5.72
N TYR A 47 2.68 16.72 4.90
CA TYR A 47 3.52 16.69 3.71
C TYR A 47 2.76 17.07 2.45
N GLN A 48 3.41 17.83 1.56
CA GLN A 48 2.85 18.30 0.30
C GLN A 48 3.80 17.94 -0.85
N MET A 49 3.30 17.18 -1.81
CA MET A 49 4.02 16.86 -3.05
C MET A 49 3.69 17.92 -4.12
N LYS A 50 4.62 18.83 -4.37
CA LYS A 50 4.47 19.90 -5.35
C LYS A 50 5.48 19.79 -6.48
N PRO A 51 5.12 20.13 -7.72
CA PRO A 51 3.76 20.14 -8.26
C PRO A 51 3.34 18.71 -8.65
N MET A 52 2.25 18.20 -8.09
CA MET A 52 1.78 16.85 -8.40
C MET A 52 0.25 16.82 -8.42
N ASP A 53 -0.34 16.84 -9.58
CA ASP A 53 -1.78 16.61 -9.78
C ASP A 53 -2.04 15.11 -9.97
N TYR A 54 -2.26 14.41 -8.87
CA TYR A 54 -2.51 12.97 -8.89
C TYR A 54 -3.74 12.58 -9.72
N SER A 55 -4.75 13.47 -9.82
CA SER A 55 -5.96 13.20 -10.59
C SER A 55 -5.71 13.03 -12.10
N LYS A 56 -4.57 13.49 -12.59
CA LYS A 56 -4.12 13.38 -13.99
C LYS A 56 -2.97 12.41 -14.18
N THR A 57 -2.89 11.41 -13.35
CA THR A 57 -1.83 10.39 -13.39
C THR A 57 -2.43 8.99 -13.33
N ILE A 58 -1.64 8.00 -13.71
CA ILE A 58 -1.99 6.58 -13.56
C ILE A 58 -2.28 6.18 -12.11
N PHE A 59 -1.91 7.01 -11.11
CA PHE A 59 -2.24 6.75 -9.71
C PHE A 59 -3.73 6.88 -9.41
N MET A 60 -4.48 7.72 -10.16
CA MET A 60 -5.91 7.91 -9.93
C MET A 60 -6.77 7.65 -11.17
N ASP A 61 -6.20 7.74 -12.38
CA ASP A 61 -6.92 7.52 -13.63
C ASP A 61 -6.75 6.07 -14.11
N VAL A 62 -7.80 5.28 -13.94
CA VAL A 62 -7.82 3.86 -14.32
C VAL A 62 -7.78 3.69 -15.84
N ALA A 63 -8.40 4.60 -16.62
CA ALA A 63 -8.38 4.50 -18.09
C ALA A 63 -6.97 4.75 -18.60
N MET A 64 -6.29 5.79 -18.10
CA MET A 64 -4.89 6.06 -18.41
C MET A 64 -3.99 4.86 -18.02
N ARG A 65 -4.23 4.23 -16.86
CA ARG A 65 -3.49 3.05 -16.42
C ARG A 65 -3.66 1.87 -17.39
N LEU A 66 -4.86 1.59 -17.85
CA LEU A 66 -5.12 0.52 -18.81
C LEU A 66 -4.42 0.77 -20.16
N GLU A 67 -4.37 2.02 -20.62
CA GLU A 67 -3.61 2.40 -21.82
C GLU A 67 -2.10 2.16 -21.63
N GLU A 68 -1.54 2.54 -20.46
CA GLU A 68 -0.14 2.29 -20.15
C GLU A 68 0.18 0.80 -20.06
N MET A 69 -0.66 0.00 -19.42
CA MET A 69 -0.51 -1.46 -19.39
C MET A 69 -0.47 -2.04 -20.80
N HIS A 70 -1.41 -1.63 -21.66
CA HIS A 70 -1.44 -2.06 -23.05
C HIS A 70 -0.16 -1.66 -23.81
N ARG A 71 0.29 -0.42 -23.63
CA ARG A 71 1.50 0.11 -24.28
C ARG A 71 2.77 -0.64 -23.89
N HIS A 72 2.83 -1.09 -22.63
CA HIS A 72 3.98 -1.81 -22.08
C HIS A 72 3.86 -3.34 -22.11
N GLY A 73 2.79 -3.87 -22.67
CA GLY A 73 2.57 -5.32 -22.77
C GLY A 73 2.34 -5.99 -21.41
N ILE A 74 1.77 -5.27 -20.44
CA ILE A 74 1.40 -5.79 -19.12
C ILE A 74 0.00 -6.38 -19.20
N ASP A 75 -0.13 -7.67 -18.90
CA ASP A 75 -1.40 -8.38 -18.97
C ASP A 75 -2.24 -8.22 -17.70
N LEU A 76 -1.58 -8.19 -16.54
CA LEU A 76 -2.22 -8.14 -15.21
C LEU A 76 -1.39 -7.28 -14.26
N GLN A 77 -2.05 -6.48 -13.43
CA GLN A 77 -1.42 -5.75 -12.33
C GLN A 77 -2.02 -6.14 -10.98
N LEU A 78 -1.17 -6.28 -9.97
CA LEU A 78 -1.57 -6.26 -8.57
C LEU A 78 -1.58 -4.80 -8.11
N LEU A 79 -2.78 -4.22 -8.00
CA LEU A 79 -2.94 -2.88 -7.45
C LEU A 79 -2.70 -2.89 -5.95
N SER A 80 -1.88 -1.97 -5.47
CA SER A 80 -1.56 -1.82 -4.06
C SER A 80 -1.87 -0.39 -3.57
N PRO A 81 -2.19 -0.22 -2.28
CA PRO A 81 -2.31 1.10 -1.69
C PRO A 81 -1.06 1.95 -1.93
N ASN A 82 -1.25 3.24 -2.22
CA ASN A 82 -0.11 4.14 -2.31
C ASN A 82 0.54 4.27 -0.91
N PRO A 83 1.86 4.08 -0.76
CA PRO A 83 2.54 4.09 0.54
C PRO A 83 2.35 5.37 1.35
N LEU A 84 2.10 6.49 0.68
CA LEU A 84 1.77 7.76 1.33
C LEU A 84 0.45 7.72 2.10
N THR A 85 -0.38 6.71 1.86
CA THR A 85 -1.71 6.53 2.45
C THR A 85 -1.81 5.34 3.41
N PHE A 86 -0.70 4.76 3.85
CA PHE A 86 -0.74 3.71 4.88
C PHE A 86 -1.25 4.24 6.22
N PHE A 87 -0.87 5.46 6.59
CA PHE A 87 -1.35 6.12 7.81
C PHE A 87 -1.18 5.34 9.11
N HIS A 88 -0.09 4.58 9.25
CA HIS A 88 0.19 3.82 10.47
C HIS A 88 0.42 4.71 11.71
N HIS A 89 0.55 6.01 11.53
CA HIS A 89 0.83 7.02 12.57
C HIS A 89 -0.42 7.82 13.01
N ILE A 90 -1.60 7.58 12.42
CA ILE A 90 -2.83 8.30 12.76
C ILE A 90 -3.63 7.55 13.86
N PRO A 91 -4.64 8.18 14.48
CA PRO A 91 -5.51 7.49 15.45
C PRO A 91 -6.13 6.21 14.85
N ALA A 92 -6.17 5.14 15.65
CA ALA A 92 -6.63 3.82 15.19
C ALA A 92 -8.02 3.86 14.54
N GLN A 93 -8.97 4.62 15.09
CA GLN A 93 -10.33 4.69 14.52
C GLN A 93 -10.34 5.36 13.14
N ASP A 94 -9.49 6.35 12.91
CA ASP A 94 -9.37 6.99 11.59
C ASP A 94 -8.72 6.03 10.59
N ALA A 95 -7.71 5.27 11.03
CA ALA A 95 -7.08 4.24 10.21
C ALA A 95 -8.07 3.10 9.83
N ILE A 96 -8.88 2.63 10.78
CA ILE A 96 -9.92 1.62 10.54
C ILE A 96 -10.89 2.10 9.46
N ASN A 97 -11.43 3.31 9.61
CA ASN A 97 -12.38 3.87 8.66
C ASN A 97 -11.74 4.09 7.27
N PHE A 98 -10.48 4.54 7.25
CA PHE A 98 -9.76 4.80 6.03
C PHE A 98 -9.42 3.50 5.28
N CYS A 99 -8.84 2.49 5.96
CA CYS A 99 -8.51 1.20 5.34
C CYS A 99 -9.76 0.52 4.77
N ALA A 100 -10.88 0.53 5.50
CA ALA A 100 -12.13 -0.03 5.02
C ALA A 100 -12.61 0.67 3.71
N ALA A 101 -12.60 2.00 3.67
CA ALA A 101 -12.98 2.75 2.48
C ALA A 101 -12.01 2.50 1.30
N GLN A 102 -10.72 2.37 1.57
CA GLN A 102 -9.70 2.09 0.57
C GLN A 102 -9.84 0.69 -0.02
N ASN A 103 -10.09 -0.31 0.81
CA ASN A 103 -10.29 -1.69 0.38
C ASN A 103 -11.61 -1.85 -0.41
N ASP A 104 -12.68 -1.15 -0.02
CA ASP A 104 -13.94 -1.11 -0.78
C ASP A 104 -13.73 -0.50 -2.19
N ALA A 105 -13.00 0.61 -2.28
CA ALA A 105 -12.66 1.24 -3.55
C ALA A 105 -11.78 0.33 -4.43
N MET A 106 -10.79 -0.34 -3.82
CA MET A 106 -9.94 -1.33 -4.49
C MET A 106 -10.78 -2.47 -5.08
N ALA A 107 -11.64 -3.07 -4.27
CA ALA A 107 -12.51 -4.17 -4.70
C ALA A 107 -13.44 -3.77 -5.86
N ASN A 108 -13.97 -2.54 -5.82
CA ASN A 108 -14.82 -2.02 -6.90
C ASN A 108 -14.05 -1.91 -8.24
N ILE A 109 -12.79 -1.50 -8.23
CA ILE A 109 -11.97 -1.44 -9.45
C ILE A 109 -11.63 -2.85 -9.94
N VAL A 110 -11.20 -3.73 -9.05
CA VAL A 110 -10.89 -5.13 -9.38
C VAL A 110 -12.12 -5.82 -9.98
N LEU A 111 -13.30 -5.63 -9.40
CA LEU A 111 -14.53 -6.22 -9.91
C LEU A 111 -14.87 -5.75 -11.33
N LYS A 112 -14.66 -4.45 -11.63
CA LYS A 112 -14.93 -3.86 -12.96
C LYS A 112 -13.93 -4.30 -14.03
N HIS A 113 -12.72 -4.67 -13.65
CA HIS A 113 -11.60 -5.00 -14.54
C HIS A 113 -10.87 -6.26 -14.06
N SER A 114 -11.64 -7.31 -13.76
CA SER A 114 -11.12 -8.56 -13.16
C SER A 114 -10.17 -9.36 -14.06
N ASP A 115 -10.13 -9.06 -15.35
CA ASP A 115 -9.18 -9.58 -16.31
C ASP A 115 -7.85 -8.81 -16.37
N LYS A 116 -7.77 -7.66 -15.69
CA LYS A 116 -6.63 -6.72 -15.70
C LYS A 116 -6.04 -6.46 -14.32
N PHE A 117 -6.85 -6.54 -13.27
CA PHE A 117 -6.39 -6.18 -11.93
C PHE A 117 -6.65 -7.27 -10.90
N LEU A 118 -5.66 -7.46 -10.04
CA LEU A 118 -5.76 -8.00 -8.70
C LEU A 118 -5.65 -6.84 -7.71
N GLY A 119 -6.09 -7.02 -6.48
CA GLY A 119 -6.01 -5.98 -5.46
C GLY A 119 -5.37 -6.47 -4.17
N ALA A 120 -4.56 -5.62 -3.56
CA ALA A 120 -3.99 -5.83 -2.24
C ALA A 120 -4.69 -4.94 -1.19
N ALA A 121 -4.98 -5.49 -0.03
CA ALA A 121 -5.67 -4.81 1.05
C ALA A 121 -4.72 -4.03 1.96
N ALA A 122 -5.14 -2.82 2.38
CA ALA A 122 -4.54 -2.08 3.49
C ALA A 122 -5.12 -2.53 4.83
N LEU A 123 -4.32 -2.47 5.89
CA LEU A 123 -4.74 -2.82 7.26
C LEU A 123 -4.49 -1.68 8.25
N PRO A 124 -5.40 -1.48 9.23
CA PRO A 124 -5.25 -0.51 10.31
C PRO A 124 -4.34 -1.05 11.42
N ILE A 125 -3.03 -1.14 11.15
CA ILE A 125 -2.01 -1.81 12.00
C ILE A 125 -2.00 -1.31 13.45
N GLN A 126 -2.48 -0.10 13.71
CA GLN A 126 -2.60 0.46 15.07
C GLN A 126 -3.53 -0.36 15.99
N ASP A 127 -4.41 -1.18 15.40
CA ASP A 127 -5.35 -2.06 16.12
C ASP A 127 -5.31 -3.46 15.48
N ILE A 128 -4.69 -4.41 16.17
CA ILE A 128 -4.45 -5.76 15.65
C ILE A 128 -5.77 -6.53 15.44
N ASP A 129 -6.73 -6.40 16.36
CA ASP A 129 -8.03 -7.06 16.23
C ASP A 129 -8.82 -6.52 15.04
N ALA A 130 -8.78 -5.20 14.83
CA ALA A 130 -9.38 -4.56 13.67
C ALA A 130 -8.66 -4.96 12.37
N SER A 131 -7.33 -5.10 12.39
CA SER A 131 -6.53 -5.55 11.25
C SER A 131 -6.88 -6.98 10.84
N ILE A 132 -7.03 -7.89 11.79
CA ILE A 132 -7.46 -9.28 11.52
C ILE A 132 -8.85 -9.30 10.87
N LYS A 133 -9.82 -8.58 11.44
CA LYS A 133 -11.18 -8.49 10.90
C LYS A 133 -11.19 -7.90 9.49
N GLU A 134 -10.38 -6.87 9.25
CA GLU A 134 -10.30 -6.24 7.94
C GLU A 134 -9.59 -7.13 6.91
N ALA A 135 -8.52 -7.84 7.30
CA ALA A 135 -7.86 -8.84 6.44
C ALA A 135 -8.84 -9.93 6.00
N GLU A 136 -9.60 -10.48 6.95
CA GLU A 136 -10.64 -11.47 6.66
C GLU A 136 -11.73 -10.92 5.74
N ARG A 137 -12.22 -9.70 6.01
CA ARG A 137 -13.22 -9.03 5.18
C ARG A 137 -12.70 -8.81 3.76
N ALA A 138 -11.48 -8.29 3.64
CA ALA A 138 -10.86 -7.96 2.36
C ALA A 138 -10.68 -9.20 1.48
N VAL A 139 -10.19 -10.29 2.05
CA VAL A 139 -9.94 -11.53 1.29
C VAL A 139 -11.23 -12.32 1.05
N LYS A 140 -12.00 -12.60 2.12
CA LYS A 140 -13.17 -13.51 2.03
C LYS A 140 -14.41 -12.88 1.41
N HIS A 141 -14.61 -11.56 1.60
CA HIS A 141 -15.84 -10.89 1.17
C HIS A 141 -15.62 -9.90 0.00
N LEU A 142 -14.46 -9.25 -0.06
CA LEU A 142 -14.15 -8.32 -1.15
C LEU A 142 -13.34 -8.98 -2.28
N GLY A 143 -12.80 -10.19 -2.07
CA GLY A 143 -12.04 -10.93 -3.09
C GLY A 143 -10.67 -10.34 -3.40
N LEU A 144 -10.09 -9.57 -2.46
CA LEU A 144 -8.72 -9.08 -2.61
C LEU A 144 -7.71 -10.23 -2.46
N SER A 145 -6.62 -10.17 -3.20
CA SER A 145 -5.72 -11.31 -3.43
C SER A 145 -4.42 -11.25 -2.63
N ALA A 146 -4.19 -10.16 -1.90
CA ALA A 146 -2.98 -9.94 -1.11
C ALA A 146 -3.25 -8.97 0.05
N ILE A 147 -2.34 -8.96 1.01
CA ILE A 147 -2.25 -7.94 2.06
C ILE A 147 -1.04 -7.06 1.76
N TYR A 148 -1.14 -5.76 1.98
CA TYR A 148 -0.08 -4.79 1.73
C TYR A 148 0.07 -3.85 2.93
N ILE A 149 1.23 -3.89 3.58
CA ILE A 149 1.53 -3.10 4.78
C ILE A 149 2.80 -2.29 4.62
N GLY A 150 2.97 -1.28 5.45
CA GLY A 150 4.21 -0.53 5.53
C GLY A 150 5.26 -1.22 6.41
N THR A 151 6.47 -0.69 6.40
CA THR A 151 7.56 -1.12 7.29
C THR A 151 7.62 -0.32 8.59
N ASN A 152 6.95 0.84 8.65
CA ASN A 152 7.00 1.76 9.78
C ASN A 152 5.73 1.64 10.64
N PHE A 153 5.82 0.86 11.71
CA PHE A 153 4.74 0.61 12.67
C PHE A 153 4.94 1.41 13.96
N PRO A 154 3.91 1.53 14.82
CA PRO A 154 4.05 2.03 16.18
C PRO A 154 4.89 1.13 17.11
N PHE A 155 5.23 -0.09 16.69
CA PHE A 155 5.99 -1.14 17.39
C PHE A 155 6.89 -1.86 16.38
N ASP A 156 7.80 -2.69 16.85
CA ASP A 156 8.69 -3.45 15.97
C ASP A 156 7.91 -4.51 15.17
N ILE A 157 8.32 -4.73 13.92
CA ILE A 157 7.62 -5.65 13.01
C ILE A 157 7.71 -7.12 13.45
N ASP A 158 8.66 -7.45 14.31
CA ASP A 158 8.85 -8.77 14.93
C ASP A 158 8.25 -8.88 16.35
N ASP A 159 7.56 -7.82 16.82
CA ASP A 159 6.90 -7.84 18.12
C ASP A 159 5.85 -8.94 18.18
N PRO A 160 5.85 -9.79 19.24
CA PRO A 160 4.87 -10.86 19.41
C PRO A 160 3.40 -10.41 19.41
N CYS A 161 3.12 -9.13 19.62
CA CYS A 161 1.76 -8.61 19.52
C CYS A 161 1.18 -8.76 18.09
N LEU A 162 2.05 -8.90 17.07
CA LEU A 162 1.67 -9.14 15.68
C LEU A 162 1.42 -10.62 15.35
N ASP A 163 1.83 -11.57 16.18
CA ASP A 163 1.68 -13.01 15.91
C ASP A 163 0.22 -13.42 15.58
N PRO A 164 -0.83 -12.88 16.25
CA PRO A 164 -2.21 -13.16 15.85
C PRO A 164 -2.55 -12.69 14.43
N LEU A 165 -2.03 -11.55 14.02
CA LEU A 165 -2.24 -11.02 12.65
C LEU A 165 -1.50 -11.88 11.63
N TYR A 166 -0.23 -12.23 11.88
CA TYR A 166 0.54 -13.09 10.99
C TYR A 166 -0.11 -14.48 10.84
N SER A 167 -0.61 -15.06 11.93
CA SER A 167 -1.39 -16.30 11.87
C SER A 167 -2.64 -16.17 10.99
N ALA A 168 -3.40 -15.11 11.16
CA ALA A 168 -4.60 -14.86 10.36
C ALA A 168 -4.29 -14.69 8.86
N ILE A 169 -3.22 -13.96 8.51
CA ILE A 169 -2.80 -13.78 7.12
C ILE A 169 -2.34 -15.13 6.52
N ALA A 170 -1.56 -15.93 7.26
CA ALA A 170 -1.15 -17.26 6.83
C ALA A 170 -2.36 -18.20 6.61
N GLU A 171 -3.38 -18.14 7.48
CA GLU A 171 -4.62 -18.91 7.32
C GLU A 171 -5.45 -18.47 6.10
N LEU A 172 -5.41 -17.19 5.75
CA LEU A 172 -6.05 -16.67 4.55
C LEU A 172 -5.36 -17.16 3.27
N ASN A 173 -4.13 -17.65 3.36
CA ASN A 173 -3.33 -18.17 2.26
C ASN A 173 -3.18 -17.15 1.11
N VAL A 174 -2.89 -15.91 1.46
CA VAL A 174 -2.58 -14.81 0.54
C VAL A 174 -1.20 -14.22 0.84
N PRO A 175 -0.47 -13.71 -0.15
CA PRO A 175 0.83 -13.11 0.09
C PRO A 175 0.70 -11.82 0.92
N LEU A 176 1.68 -11.62 1.80
CA LEU A 176 1.92 -10.38 2.53
C LEU A 176 3.03 -9.60 1.81
N PHE A 177 2.70 -8.44 1.28
CA PHE A 177 3.67 -7.49 0.73
C PHE A 177 4.00 -6.41 1.75
N MET A 178 5.24 -6.00 1.75
CA MET A 178 5.72 -4.87 2.56
C MET A 178 6.33 -3.80 1.68
N HIS A 179 6.19 -2.55 2.11
CA HIS A 179 6.75 -1.40 1.41
C HIS A 179 7.18 -0.33 2.41
N PRO A 180 8.26 0.41 2.19
CA PRO A 180 8.61 1.53 3.02
C PRO A 180 7.44 2.48 3.22
N ALA A 181 7.16 2.85 4.46
CA ALA A 181 6.00 3.67 4.81
C ALA A 181 6.43 5.05 5.29
N SER A 182 5.59 6.04 4.99
CA SER A 182 5.75 7.40 5.47
C SER A 182 5.09 7.56 6.85
N SER A 183 5.74 8.27 7.77
CA SER A 183 5.17 8.71 9.04
C SER A 183 4.63 10.14 8.98
N GLY A 184 3.98 10.50 7.87
CA GLY A 184 3.49 11.87 7.62
C GLY A 184 4.52 12.78 6.95
N GLY A 185 5.59 12.22 6.41
CA GLY A 185 6.65 12.87 5.63
C GLY A 185 7.05 12.02 4.42
N PRO A 186 8.17 12.31 3.77
CA PRO A 186 8.58 11.60 2.56
C PRO A 186 8.94 10.12 2.76
N GLY A 187 9.01 9.65 4.00
CA GLY A 187 9.42 8.29 4.34
C GLY A 187 10.95 8.09 4.35
N GLY A 188 11.36 6.85 4.67
CA GLY A 188 12.77 6.48 4.78
C GLY A 188 13.39 6.82 6.15
N PRO A 189 14.64 6.38 6.38
CA PRO A 189 15.32 6.56 7.66
C PRO A 189 15.61 8.03 7.96
N ASP A 190 15.61 8.40 9.24
CA ASP A 190 16.00 9.73 9.72
C ASP A 190 17.53 9.89 9.70
N ASP A 191 18.07 10.04 8.50
CA ASP A 191 19.49 10.30 8.27
C ASP A 191 19.66 11.54 7.38
N SER A 192 20.19 12.62 7.96
CA SER A 192 20.39 13.89 7.27
C SER A 192 21.27 13.79 6.01
N ARG A 193 22.12 12.75 5.92
CA ARG A 193 22.93 12.49 4.73
C ARG A 193 22.09 12.09 3.52
N LEU A 194 20.88 11.57 3.74
CA LEU A 194 19.93 11.17 2.69
C LEU A 194 19.09 12.33 2.14
N ALA A 195 19.16 13.52 2.76
CA ALA A 195 18.32 14.68 2.39
C ALA A 195 18.69 15.30 1.03
N ARG A 196 19.74 14.84 0.35
CA ARG A 196 20.20 15.37 -0.94
C ARG A 196 20.16 14.29 -2.01
N PHE A 197 20.01 14.70 -3.27
CA PHE A 197 20.11 13.82 -4.44
C PHE A 197 19.05 12.71 -4.46
N ASP A 198 17.90 12.93 -3.89
CA ASP A 198 16.83 11.93 -3.74
C ASP A 198 17.29 10.61 -3.07
N MET A 199 18.37 10.68 -2.26
CA MET A 199 18.92 9.48 -1.62
C MET A 199 17.95 8.83 -0.64
N THR A 200 17.00 9.56 -0.07
CA THR A 200 15.91 8.97 0.73
C THR A 200 15.11 7.97 -0.12
N LEU A 201 14.80 8.31 -1.36
CA LEU A 201 14.09 7.41 -2.28
C LEU A 201 15.00 6.29 -2.79
N ILE A 202 16.24 6.62 -3.19
CA ILE A 202 17.16 5.69 -3.87
C ILE A 202 17.77 4.68 -2.91
N LEU A 203 18.13 5.11 -1.69
CA LEU A 203 18.82 4.29 -0.69
C LEU A 203 17.98 4.05 0.55
N GLY A 204 17.24 5.06 1.01
CA GLY A 204 16.51 5.01 2.27
C GLY A 204 15.41 3.96 2.24
N TYR A 205 14.69 3.83 1.16
CA TYR A 205 13.62 2.83 1.02
C TYR A 205 14.18 1.40 1.00
N ALA A 206 15.26 1.16 0.26
CA ALA A 206 15.91 -0.14 0.25
C ALA A 206 16.51 -0.51 1.62
N TYR A 207 16.97 0.49 2.39
CA TYR A 207 17.42 0.30 3.76
C TYR A 207 16.27 -0.12 4.68
N GLU A 208 15.13 0.58 4.64
CA GLU A 208 13.93 0.25 5.43
C GLU A 208 13.43 -1.17 5.16
N GLU A 209 13.36 -1.57 3.89
CA GLU A 209 12.99 -2.94 3.51
C GLU A 209 14.00 -3.96 4.04
N THR A 210 15.29 -3.66 3.96
CA THR A 210 16.36 -4.53 4.46
C THR A 210 16.23 -4.73 5.97
N VAL A 211 15.96 -3.66 6.72
CA VAL A 211 15.75 -3.73 8.18
C VAL A 211 14.50 -4.56 8.49
N ALA A 212 13.38 -4.32 7.81
CA ALA A 212 12.15 -5.05 8.01
C ALA A 212 12.32 -6.56 7.76
N VAL A 213 12.96 -6.95 6.65
CA VAL A 213 13.28 -8.35 6.35
C VAL A 213 14.20 -8.95 7.42
N ALA A 214 15.22 -8.20 7.86
CA ALA A 214 16.13 -8.67 8.90
C ALA A 214 15.39 -8.90 10.23
N GLN A 215 14.49 -7.99 10.63
CA GLN A 215 13.67 -8.16 11.83
C GLN A 215 12.76 -9.40 11.72
N LEU A 216 12.06 -9.60 10.60
CA LEU A 216 11.23 -10.80 10.40
C LEU A 216 12.02 -12.11 10.52
N VAL A 217 13.22 -12.16 9.94
CA VAL A 217 14.08 -13.35 9.94
C VAL A 217 14.75 -13.53 11.29
N LEU A 218 15.47 -12.51 11.80
CA LEU A 218 16.26 -12.61 13.03
C LEU A 218 15.37 -12.58 14.29
N GLY A 219 14.22 -11.91 14.24
CA GLY A 219 13.19 -11.90 15.27
C GLY A 219 12.35 -13.19 15.33
N GLY A 220 12.61 -14.14 14.39
CA GLY A 220 11.99 -15.45 14.39
C GLY A 220 10.52 -15.49 13.94
N VAL A 221 10.03 -14.45 13.26
CA VAL A 221 8.65 -14.42 12.74
C VAL A 221 8.42 -15.54 11.74
N ILE A 222 9.38 -15.76 10.83
CA ILE A 222 9.28 -16.82 9.82
C ILE A 222 9.31 -18.22 10.45
N ASP A 223 10.01 -18.40 11.59
CA ASP A 223 10.01 -19.65 12.32
C ASP A 223 8.67 -19.91 13.02
N ARG A 224 8.05 -18.85 13.57
CA ARG A 224 6.72 -18.93 14.22
C ARG A 224 5.58 -19.07 13.22
N HIS A 225 5.74 -18.52 12.02
CA HIS A 225 4.72 -18.49 10.96
C HIS A 225 5.29 -19.00 9.62
N PRO A 226 5.63 -20.30 9.50
CA PRO A 226 6.32 -20.84 8.31
C PRO A 226 5.46 -20.83 7.04
N ASN A 227 4.19 -20.52 7.14
CA ASN A 227 3.26 -20.42 6.01
C ASN A 227 2.88 -18.97 5.68
N LEU A 228 3.55 -17.99 6.30
CA LEU A 228 3.32 -16.57 6.02
C LEU A 228 3.89 -16.19 4.65
#